data_8e1c2a274c8d53fa5c07c3eac54850c4
#
_entry.id   8e1c2a274c8d53fa5c07c3eac54850c4
#
_cell.length_a   1.000
_cell.length_b   1.000
_cell.length_c   1.000
_cell.angle_alpha   90.00
_cell.angle_beta   90.00
_cell.angle_gamma   90.00
#
_symmetry.space_group_name_H-M   'P 1'
#
loop_
_entity.id
_entity.type
_entity.pdbx_description
1 polymer ?
#
loop_
_entity_poly.entity_id
_entity_poly.type
_entity_poly.pdbx_seq_one_letter_code
_entity_poly.pdbx_strand_id
1 'polypeptide(L)'
;MYTYANYPASGVVSRSLSHCVDGINDSMKEPKTASEQRGVALAQSNVLNDPRTSGNDVVITHEDIDRAHDRERVSETRARRGFRPRLRLFWLLIGPGILVMLGENDGPSMLSYAATGARFGIGFFVPFIVLTFAMACVVQEMTVRLGAATHRGHAELIFDRFGPFWGWFSMIDLMVGNFLTLVTEFIAIRAGLGFFGVRPWVAVLSALLVLSVALMTHRYWTWERIILGAAMFNLVFVPVALLTHPHWGIVGRALVTWRPLPGGLTQETVLILLANIGATVTPWMLFFQQSAIADKGLTTRDIRFGRVDTVLGAALATVAALATILATAPLFMHHMSAANFEAAEFAQALQPFIGHWGAALFALGIFEAGMVAAITISTSSAYAFGEVARRPHSLNLPFKQGKAFYLVLLVEAAAAAGLVLIPGIPLVYIVLLVNVIAVLAMPPALLFLYMLVNDREIMGVLVSPLWANVLALGVVIVLISAGLLFGISVIAPNALALVGGK
;
A
#
# COMPACT_ATOMS: atom_id res chain seq x y z
N MET A 1 -44.19 6.90 11.91
CA MET A 1 -45.14 7.98 11.71
C MET A 1 -44.44 9.28 12.10
N TYR A 2 -43.63 9.87 11.20
CA TYR A 2 -43.03 11.19 11.37
C TYR A 2 -43.24 11.96 10.07
N THR A 3 -43.93 13.08 10.22
CA THR A 3 -44.47 13.99 9.19
C THR A 3 -43.35 14.81 8.56
N TYR A 4 -43.29 14.83 7.23
CA TYR A 4 -42.50 15.78 6.44
C TYR A 4 -43.06 17.19 6.62
N ALA A 5 -42.24 18.12 7.11
CA ALA A 5 -42.52 19.55 7.09
C ALA A 5 -42.00 20.17 5.79
N ASN A 6 -42.92 20.72 5.00
CA ASN A 6 -42.64 21.53 3.82
C ASN A 6 -41.94 22.84 4.20
N TYR A 7 -40.79 23.14 3.56
CA TYR A 7 -40.19 24.48 3.55
C TYR A 7 -40.41 25.13 2.17
N PRO A 8 -40.84 26.39 2.13
CA PRO A 8 -41.08 27.08 0.87
C PRO A 8 -39.78 27.51 0.19
N ALA A 9 -39.67 27.18 -1.10
CA ALA A 9 -38.64 27.70 -1.98
C ALA A 9 -39.02 29.15 -2.39
N SER A 10 -38.14 30.09 -2.11
CA SER A 10 -37.87 31.32 -2.83
C SER A 10 -37.43 32.45 -1.89
N GLY A 11 -36.26 32.98 -2.06
CA GLY A 11 -35.82 34.26 -1.49
C GLY A 11 -34.46 34.35 -0.81
N VAL A 12 -33.76 33.24 -0.56
CA VAL A 12 -32.49 33.26 0.23
C VAL A 12 -31.23 33.11 -0.64
N VAL A 13 -31.37 32.67 -1.90
CA VAL A 13 -30.20 32.30 -2.74
C VAL A 13 -29.38 33.49 -3.23
N SER A 14 -29.99 34.70 -3.34
CA SER A 14 -29.26 35.84 -3.92
C SER A 14 -28.39 36.64 -2.96
N ARG A 15 -28.59 36.50 -1.63
CA ARG A 15 -27.76 37.22 -0.63
C ARG A 15 -26.52 36.43 -0.16
N SER A 16 -26.50 35.08 -0.30
CA SER A 16 -25.34 34.28 0.12
C SER A 16 -24.22 34.28 -0.92
N LEU A 17 -24.52 34.51 -2.18
CA LEU A 17 -23.51 34.55 -3.26
C LEU A 17 -22.58 35.77 -3.19
N SER A 18 -23.03 36.91 -2.70
CA SER A 18 -22.17 38.11 -2.56
C SER A 18 -21.12 37.93 -1.45
N HIS A 19 -21.44 37.28 -0.33
CA HIS A 19 -20.50 37.05 0.75
C HIS A 19 -19.47 35.94 0.44
N CYS A 20 -19.80 34.96 -0.40
CA CYS A 20 -18.80 33.98 -0.90
C CYS A 20 -17.75 34.63 -1.81
N VAL A 21 -18.14 35.64 -2.59
CA VAL A 21 -17.21 36.36 -3.50
C VAL A 21 -16.25 37.25 -2.70
N ASP A 22 -16.70 37.87 -1.61
CA ASP A 22 -15.88 38.74 -0.78
C ASP A 22 -14.80 37.98 0.03
N GLY A 23 -15.10 36.73 0.44
CA GLY A 23 -14.11 35.87 1.12
C GLY A 23 -12.99 35.36 0.21
N ILE A 24 -13.19 35.32 -1.10
CA ILE A 24 -12.19 34.93 -2.10
C ILE A 24 -11.16 36.05 -2.31
N ASN A 25 -11.58 37.30 -2.20
CA ASN A 25 -10.71 38.46 -2.43
C ASN A 25 -9.66 38.69 -1.36
N ASP A 26 -9.84 38.17 -0.12
CA ASP A 26 -8.89 38.41 0.98
C ASP A 26 -7.78 37.32 1.08
N SER A 27 -7.95 36.14 0.47
CA SER A 27 -6.97 35.06 0.58
C SER A 27 -6.31 34.61 -0.73
N MET A 28 -6.83 34.99 -1.89
CA MET A 28 -6.26 34.71 -3.21
C MET A 28 -6.04 36.01 -3.99
N LYS A 29 -4.84 36.14 -4.60
CA LYS A 29 -4.64 37.10 -5.70
C LYS A 29 -5.63 36.74 -6.80
N GLU A 30 -6.25 37.75 -7.46
CA GLU A 30 -7.19 37.55 -8.56
C GLU A 30 -6.70 36.46 -9.52
N PRO A 31 -7.59 35.55 -9.94
CA PRO A 31 -7.21 34.45 -10.83
C PRO A 31 -6.64 35.01 -12.13
N LYS A 32 -5.36 34.72 -12.40
CA LYS A 32 -4.60 35.32 -13.51
C LYS A 32 -4.90 34.71 -14.86
N THR A 33 -5.55 33.53 -14.90
CA THR A 33 -5.82 32.82 -16.13
C THR A 33 -7.28 32.39 -16.26
N ALA A 34 -7.78 32.27 -17.49
CA ALA A 34 -9.14 31.76 -17.77
C ALA A 34 -9.35 30.33 -17.22
N SER A 35 -8.28 29.51 -17.11
CA SER A 35 -8.33 28.17 -16.52
C SER A 35 -8.53 28.22 -15.01
N GLU A 36 -7.89 29.17 -14.32
CA GLU A 36 -8.08 29.36 -12.87
C GLU A 36 -9.50 29.87 -12.56
N GLN A 37 -10.03 30.80 -13.36
CA GLN A 37 -11.42 31.29 -13.20
C GLN A 37 -12.43 30.15 -13.39
N ARG A 38 -12.21 29.28 -14.37
CA ARG A 38 -13.05 28.10 -14.62
C ARG A 38 -12.95 27.08 -13.48
N GLY A 39 -11.73 26.85 -12.96
CA GLY A 39 -11.50 25.98 -11.81
C GLY A 39 -12.19 26.47 -10.54
N VAL A 40 -12.15 27.76 -10.26
CA VAL A 40 -12.86 28.38 -9.12
C VAL A 40 -14.37 28.18 -9.27
N ALA A 41 -14.94 28.42 -10.45
CA ALA A 41 -16.38 28.23 -10.71
C ALA A 41 -16.81 26.76 -10.53
N LEU A 42 -15.99 25.81 -10.97
CA LEU A 42 -16.21 24.37 -10.79
C LEU A 42 -16.09 23.94 -9.32
N ALA A 43 -15.11 24.45 -8.60
CA ALA A 43 -14.95 24.19 -7.17
C ALA A 43 -16.15 24.74 -6.39
N GLN A 44 -16.62 25.96 -6.69
CA GLN A 44 -17.83 26.54 -6.10
C GLN A 44 -19.06 25.67 -6.31
N SER A 45 -19.27 25.17 -7.55
CA SER A 45 -20.42 24.31 -7.84
C SER A 45 -20.37 22.96 -7.11
N ASN A 46 -19.17 22.40 -6.92
CA ASN A 46 -18.99 21.13 -6.21
C ASN A 46 -19.17 21.29 -4.70
N VAL A 47 -18.68 22.37 -4.12
CA VAL A 47 -18.80 22.67 -2.69
C VAL A 47 -20.24 22.97 -2.31
N LEU A 48 -20.97 23.73 -3.15
CA LEU A 48 -22.39 24.04 -2.93
C LEU A 48 -23.29 22.79 -3.06
N ASN A 49 -22.86 21.77 -3.77
CA ASN A 49 -23.60 20.51 -3.94
C ASN A 49 -23.17 19.41 -2.96
N ASP A 50 -22.19 19.65 -2.07
CA ASP A 50 -21.80 18.69 -1.03
C ASP A 50 -22.73 18.83 0.18
N PRO A 51 -23.52 17.80 0.53
CA PRO A 51 -24.45 17.86 1.65
C PRO A 51 -23.78 18.05 3.03
N ARG A 52 -22.46 18.00 3.09
CA ARG A 52 -21.68 18.22 4.31
C ARG A 52 -21.30 19.68 4.54
N THR A 53 -21.46 20.52 3.54
CA THR A 53 -21.16 21.96 3.64
C THR A 53 -22.42 22.73 4.09
N SER A 54 -22.76 22.65 5.37
CA SER A 54 -23.78 23.52 5.97
C SER A 54 -23.10 24.59 6.84
N GLY A 55 -22.75 25.72 6.27
CA GLY A 55 -22.19 26.84 7.01
C GLY A 55 -21.74 27.99 6.12
N ASN A 56 -21.88 29.22 6.62
CA ASN A 56 -21.70 30.47 5.87
C ASN A 56 -20.26 30.84 5.50
N ASP A 57 -19.26 29.99 5.82
CA ASP A 57 -17.83 30.31 5.62
C ASP A 57 -17.10 29.19 4.87
N VAL A 58 -17.55 28.85 3.65
CA VAL A 58 -16.82 27.89 2.81
C VAL A 58 -15.70 28.62 2.08
N VAL A 59 -14.48 28.47 2.58
CA VAL A 59 -13.26 28.94 1.90
C VAL A 59 -12.84 27.90 0.87
N ILE A 60 -12.93 28.24 -0.42
CA ILE A 60 -12.43 27.40 -1.51
C ILE A 60 -10.92 27.40 -1.50
N THR A 61 -10.32 26.23 -1.38
CA THR A 61 -8.89 26.04 -1.37
C THR A 61 -8.33 25.73 -2.77
N HIS A 62 -7.01 25.88 -2.96
CA HIS A 62 -6.34 25.42 -4.18
C HIS A 62 -6.57 23.92 -4.43
N GLU A 63 -6.69 23.13 -3.37
CA GLU A 63 -7.00 21.71 -3.43
C GLU A 63 -8.38 21.46 -4.09
N ASP A 64 -9.39 22.23 -3.71
CA ASP A 64 -10.74 22.09 -4.29
C ASP A 64 -10.74 22.41 -5.78
N ILE A 65 -9.93 23.39 -6.20
CA ILE A 65 -9.75 23.77 -7.60
C ILE A 65 -9.05 22.64 -8.39
N ASP A 66 -7.96 22.08 -7.86
CA ASP A 66 -7.21 21.00 -8.51
C ASP A 66 -8.05 19.72 -8.60
N ARG A 67 -8.75 19.36 -7.54
CA ARG A 67 -9.70 18.23 -7.53
C ARG A 67 -10.84 18.45 -8.53
N ALA A 68 -11.35 19.68 -8.66
CA ALA A 68 -12.39 20.01 -9.62
C ALA A 68 -11.89 19.84 -11.07
N HIS A 69 -10.70 20.32 -11.39
CA HIS A 69 -10.06 20.14 -12.69
C HIS A 69 -9.82 18.67 -13.04
N ASP A 70 -9.31 17.87 -12.11
CA ASP A 70 -9.07 16.45 -12.35
C ASP A 70 -10.37 15.68 -12.56
N ARG A 71 -11.44 16.00 -11.80
CA ARG A 71 -12.80 15.47 -12.03
C ARG A 71 -13.36 15.88 -13.40
N GLU A 72 -13.16 17.12 -13.81
CA GLU A 72 -13.57 17.60 -15.15
C GLU A 72 -12.87 16.82 -16.25
N ARG A 73 -11.53 16.64 -16.19
CA ARG A 73 -10.74 15.82 -17.15
C ARG A 73 -11.26 14.40 -17.26
N VAL A 74 -11.60 13.77 -16.13
CA VAL A 74 -12.18 12.42 -16.09
C VAL A 74 -13.55 12.42 -16.74
N SER A 75 -14.41 13.40 -16.41
CA SER A 75 -15.79 13.51 -16.95
C SER A 75 -15.79 13.77 -18.46
N GLU A 76 -14.94 14.67 -18.95
CA GLU A 76 -14.77 14.94 -20.38
C GLU A 76 -14.27 13.71 -21.15
N THR A 77 -13.28 13.01 -20.58
CA THR A 77 -12.74 11.78 -21.19
C THR A 77 -13.80 10.69 -21.24
N ARG A 78 -14.63 10.59 -20.19
CA ARG A 78 -15.75 9.63 -20.11
C ARG A 78 -16.88 9.93 -21.10
N ALA A 79 -17.14 11.19 -21.38
CA ALA A 79 -18.17 11.62 -22.35
C ALA A 79 -17.80 11.27 -23.80
N ARG A 80 -16.50 11.15 -24.10
CA ARG A 80 -16.03 10.80 -25.44
C ARG A 80 -16.22 9.30 -25.72
N ARG A 81 -16.83 8.96 -26.88
CA ARG A 81 -17.02 7.57 -27.31
C ARG A 81 -15.84 7.08 -28.15
N GLY A 82 -15.47 5.80 -28.01
CA GLY A 82 -14.43 5.15 -28.81
C GLY A 82 -13.38 4.42 -27.96
N PHE A 83 -12.48 3.67 -28.62
CA PHE A 83 -11.42 2.88 -27.97
C PHE A 83 -10.36 3.77 -27.30
N ARG A 84 -9.84 4.77 -28.03
CA ARG A 84 -8.81 5.69 -27.51
C ARG A 84 -9.22 6.45 -26.25
N PRO A 85 -10.41 7.06 -26.17
CA PRO A 85 -10.90 7.66 -24.92
C PRO A 85 -11.07 6.67 -23.78
N ARG A 86 -11.53 5.43 -24.05
CA ARG A 86 -11.63 4.39 -23.00
C ARG A 86 -10.26 3.99 -22.46
N LEU A 87 -9.27 3.81 -23.34
CA LEU A 87 -7.89 3.54 -22.93
C LEU A 87 -7.30 4.70 -22.13
N ARG A 88 -7.55 5.95 -22.56
CA ARG A 88 -7.12 7.14 -21.82
C ARG A 88 -7.79 7.22 -20.45
N LEU A 89 -9.09 6.93 -20.37
CA LEU A 89 -9.82 6.89 -19.10
C LEU A 89 -9.25 5.81 -18.17
N PHE A 90 -8.94 4.63 -18.70
CA PHE A 90 -8.28 3.56 -17.96
C PHE A 90 -6.95 4.06 -17.36
N TRP A 91 -6.07 4.64 -18.18
CA TRP A 91 -4.79 5.19 -17.72
C TRP A 91 -4.92 6.36 -16.74
N LEU A 92 -6.02 7.10 -16.76
CA LEU A 92 -6.29 8.16 -15.77
C LEU A 92 -6.72 7.56 -14.42
N LEU A 93 -7.54 6.52 -14.43
CA LEU A 93 -8.17 6.00 -13.21
C LEU A 93 -7.32 4.96 -12.48
N ILE A 94 -6.48 4.18 -13.19
CA ILE A 94 -5.57 3.22 -12.56
C ILE A 94 -4.47 3.95 -11.79
N GLY A 95 -3.96 3.31 -10.77
CA GLY A 95 -2.81 3.76 -9.98
C GLY A 95 -2.82 3.29 -8.54
N PRO A 96 -3.84 3.60 -7.71
CA PRO A 96 -3.83 3.23 -6.29
C PRO A 96 -3.68 1.74 -6.06
N GLY A 97 -4.35 0.89 -6.85
CA GLY A 97 -4.31 -0.56 -6.74
C GLY A 97 -2.96 -1.15 -7.18
N ILE A 98 -2.43 -0.73 -8.34
CA ILE A 98 -1.10 -1.17 -8.79
C ILE A 98 -0.03 -0.68 -7.81
N LEU A 99 -0.13 0.57 -7.36
CA LEU A 99 0.85 1.16 -6.47
C LEU A 99 0.91 0.45 -5.12
N VAL A 100 -0.25 0.12 -4.53
CA VAL A 100 -0.28 -0.59 -3.26
C VAL A 100 0.24 -2.02 -3.39
N MET A 101 -0.09 -2.72 -4.48
CA MET A 101 0.34 -4.10 -4.69
C MET A 101 1.84 -4.21 -5.01
N LEU A 102 2.39 -3.30 -5.84
CA LEU A 102 3.81 -3.26 -6.10
C LEU A 102 4.59 -2.69 -4.91
N GLY A 103 4.00 -1.75 -4.16
CA GLY A 103 4.58 -1.22 -2.93
C GLY A 103 4.66 -2.26 -1.80
N GLU A 104 3.81 -3.31 -1.84
CA GLU A 104 3.88 -4.44 -0.92
C GLU A 104 5.03 -5.41 -1.26
N ASN A 105 5.49 -5.42 -2.51
CA ASN A 105 6.77 -6.03 -2.84
C ASN A 105 7.92 -5.12 -2.37
N ASP A 106 7.88 -4.78 -1.11
CA ASP A 106 8.82 -3.93 -0.41
C ASP A 106 10.18 -4.63 -0.15
N GLY A 107 11.13 -3.92 0.42
CA GLY A 107 12.46 -4.44 0.71
C GLY A 107 12.44 -5.73 1.54
N PRO A 108 11.79 -5.76 2.72
CA PRO A 108 11.68 -6.96 3.56
C PRO A 108 10.92 -8.10 2.89
N SER A 109 9.90 -7.82 2.10
CA SER A 109 9.15 -8.83 1.36
C SER A 109 10.00 -9.49 0.29
N MET A 110 10.73 -8.70 -0.51
CA MET A 110 11.63 -9.23 -1.52
C MET A 110 12.77 -10.05 -0.90
N LEU A 111 13.27 -9.67 0.29
CA LEU A 111 14.24 -10.46 1.04
C LEU A 111 13.63 -11.76 1.57
N SER A 112 12.37 -11.76 2.01
CA SER A 112 11.66 -12.97 2.43
C SER A 112 11.45 -13.93 1.27
N TYR A 113 11.11 -13.43 0.07
CA TYR A 113 11.03 -14.25 -1.15
C TYR A 113 12.39 -14.79 -1.56
N ALA A 114 13.46 -13.99 -1.46
CA ALA A 114 14.81 -14.41 -1.73
C ALA A 114 15.27 -15.52 -0.76
N ALA A 115 15.01 -15.35 0.54
CA ALA A 115 15.30 -16.36 1.56
C ALA A 115 14.48 -17.65 1.30
N THR A 116 13.23 -17.52 0.88
CA THR A 116 12.37 -18.66 0.55
C THR A 116 12.93 -19.48 -0.61
N GLY A 117 13.31 -18.82 -1.71
CA GLY A 117 13.88 -19.49 -2.88
C GLY A 117 15.21 -20.17 -2.55
N ALA A 118 16.07 -19.48 -1.77
CA ALA A 118 17.40 -19.98 -1.40
C ALA A 118 17.39 -21.14 -0.38
N ARG A 119 16.38 -21.23 0.49
CA ARG A 119 16.29 -22.24 1.55
C ARG A 119 15.39 -23.41 1.22
N PHE A 120 14.28 -23.17 0.52
CA PHE A 120 13.23 -24.14 0.30
C PHE A 120 12.95 -24.43 -1.19
N GLY A 121 13.54 -23.67 -2.08
CA GLY A 121 13.30 -23.78 -3.52
C GLY A 121 11.86 -23.40 -3.91
N ILE A 122 11.37 -23.97 -5.02
CA ILE A 122 10.15 -23.50 -5.68
C ILE A 122 8.90 -24.39 -5.43
N GLY A 123 9.06 -25.64 -4.97
CA GLY A 123 8.02 -26.67 -5.03
C GLY A 123 6.73 -26.36 -4.27
N PHE A 124 6.83 -25.91 -3.02
CA PHE A 124 5.69 -25.53 -2.18
C PHE A 124 5.35 -24.03 -2.34
N PHE A 125 6.36 -23.18 -2.41
CA PHE A 125 6.17 -21.74 -2.25
C PHE A 125 5.64 -21.04 -3.50
N VAL A 126 5.87 -21.55 -4.70
CA VAL A 126 5.32 -20.94 -5.93
C VAL A 126 3.79 -20.86 -5.90
N PRO A 127 3.02 -21.96 -5.70
CA PRO A 127 1.57 -21.86 -5.57
C PRO A 127 1.11 -21.15 -4.30
N PHE A 128 1.90 -21.23 -3.21
CA PHE A 128 1.61 -20.54 -1.96
C PHE A 128 1.60 -19.02 -2.15
N ILE A 129 2.60 -18.44 -2.81
CA ILE A 129 2.67 -17.00 -3.08
C ILE A 129 1.52 -16.55 -4.02
N VAL A 130 1.17 -17.35 -5.02
CA VAL A 130 -0.01 -17.04 -5.85
C VAL A 130 -1.27 -16.95 -4.99
N LEU A 131 -1.44 -17.85 -4.02
CA LEU A 131 -2.58 -17.85 -3.09
C LEU A 131 -2.56 -16.60 -2.18
N THR A 132 -1.40 -16.22 -1.62
CA THR A 132 -1.32 -15.04 -0.73
C THR A 132 -1.66 -13.75 -1.47
N PHE A 133 -1.23 -13.56 -2.72
CA PHE A 133 -1.64 -12.41 -3.53
C PHE A 133 -3.12 -12.46 -3.94
N ALA A 134 -3.70 -13.65 -4.13
CA ALA A 134 -5.14 -13.78 -4.32
C ALA A 134 -5.91 -13.34 -3.05
N MET A 135 -5.40 -13.67 -1.86
CA MET A 135 -5.95 -13.15 -0.59
C MET A 135 -5.86 -11.63 -0.52
N ALA A 136 -4.71 -11.04 -0.89
CA ALA A 136 -4.54 -9.60 -0.96
C ALA A 136 -5.56 -8.94 -1.90
N CYS A 137 -5.84 -9.52 -3.07
CA CYS A 137 -6.87 -9.03 -3.99
C CYS A 137 -8.26 -8.97 -3.35
N VAL A 138 -8.64 -9.98 -2.56
CA VAL A 138 -9.94 -10.02 -1.87
C VAL A 138 -10.04 -8.87 -0.87
N VAL A 139 -9.00 -8.66 -0.10
CA VAL A 139 -8.93 -7.61 0.92
C VAL A 139 -8.95 -6.22 0.28
N GLN A 140 -8.13 -6.01 -0.73
CA GLN A 140 -8.02 -4.71 -1.41
C GLN A 140 -9.26 -4.37 -2.24
N GLU A 141 -10.03 -5.35 -2.73
CA GLU A 141 -11.32 -5.10 -3.36
C GLU A 141 -12.31 -4.44 -2.39
N MET A 142 -12.28 -4.83 -1.11
CA MET A 142 -13.14 -4.22 -0.09
C MET A 142 -12.76 -2.75 0.15
N THR A 143 -11.47 -2.42 0.19
CA THR A 143 -11.01 -1.03 0.33
C THR A 143 -11.38 -0.17 -0.88
N VAL A 144 -11.29 -0.72 -2.10
CA VAL A 144 -11.73 -0.04 -3.33
C VAL A 144 -13.20 0.35 -3.24
N ARG A 145 -14.06 -0.59 -2.83
CA ARG A 145 -15.50 -0.30 -2.70
C ARG A 145 -15.79 0.71 -1.60
N LEU A 146 -15.17 0.52 -0.44
CA LEU A 146 -15.39 1.38 0.72
C LEU A 146 -14.91 2.81 0.43
N GLY A 147 -13.70 2.99 -0.09
CA GLY A 147 -13.14 4.29 -0.45
C GLY A 147 -13.93 5.01 -1.53
N ALA A 148 -14.33 4.30 -2.60
CA ALA A 148 -15.13 4.88 -3.68
C ALA A 148 -16.58 5.21 -3.30
N ALA A 149 -17.15 4.51 -2.30
CA ALA A 149 -18.49 4.75 -1.80
C ALA A 149 -18.54 5.92 -0.81
N THR A 150 -17.53 6.04 0.04
CA THR A 150 -17.55 6.98 1.18
C THR A 150 -16.73 8.23 0.93
N HIS A 151 -15.73 8.19 0.05
CA HIS A 151 -14.69 9.24 -0.14
C HIS A 151 -13.97 9.60 1.17
N ARG A 152 -13.81 8.62 2.06
CA ARG A 152 -13.23 8.78 3.39
C ARG A 152 -12.19 7.71 3.63
N GLY A 153 -11.20 8.04 4.44
CA GLY A 153 -10.16 7.10 4.84
C GLY A 153 -10.65 6.04 5.81
N HIS A 154 -9.84 5.01 5.99
CA HIS A 154 -10.20 3.85 6.80
C HIS A 154 -10.26 4.21 8.29
N ALA A 155 -9.26 4.94 8.80
CA ALA A 155 -9.20 5.34 10.20
C ALA A 155 -10.32 6.32 10.57
N GLU A 156 -10.70 7.23 9.64
CA GLU A 156 -11.81 8.15 9.81
C GLU A 156 -13.13 7.40 10.00
N LEU A 157 -13.40 6.38 9.17
CA LEU A 157 -14.61 5.59 9.26
C LEU A 157 -14.67 4.77 10.55
N ILE A 158 -13.53 4.20 10.99
CA ILE A 158 -13.45 3.50 12.28
C ILE A 158 -13.77 4.45 13.42
N PHE A 159 -13.16 5.65 13.41
CA PHE A 159 -13.38 6.67 14.45
C PHE A 159 -14.86 7.07 14.55
N ASP A 160 -15.49 7.36 13.41
CA ASP A 160 -16.87 7.86 13.39
C ASP A 160 -17.90 6.76 13.65
N ARG A 161 -17.65 5.50 13.24
CA ARG A 161 -18.60 4.40 13.40
C ARG A 161 -18.50 3.68 14.72
N PHE A 162 -17.27 3.44 15.20
CA PHE A 162 -17.02 2.64 16.41
C PHE A 162 -16.58 3.49 17.61
N GLY A 163 -16.37 4.78 17.40
CA GLY A 163 -16.04 5.75 18.44
C GLY A 163 -14.54 6.04 18.60
N PRO A 164 -14.20 7.08 19.37
CA PRO A 164 -12.83 7.58 19.49
C PRO A 164 -11.81 6.54 19.94
N PHE A 165 -12.18 5.68 20.88
CA PHE A 165 -11.27 4.64 21.40
C PHE A 165 -10.75 3.74 20.26
N TRP A 166 -11.64 3.21 19.41
CA TRP A 166 -11.28 2.33 18.32
C TRP A 166 -10.56 3.06 17.19
N GLY A 167 -10.91 4.32 16.94
CA GLY A 167 -10.19 5.15 15.97
C GLY A 167 -8.73 5.37 16.38
N TRP A 168 -8.48 5.78 17.63
CA TRP A 168 -7.13 5.96 18.16
C TRP A 168 -6.36 4.64 18.24
N PHE A 169 -7.00 3.57 18.71
CA PHE A 169 -6.39 2.24 18.74
C PHE A 169 -5.91 1.81 17.36
N SER A 170 -6.79 1.87 16.35
CA SER A 170 -6.48 1.46 14.99
C SER A 170 -5.37 2.30 14.36
N MET A 171 -5.36 3.62 14.62
CA MET A 171 -4.29 4.51 14.16
C MET A 171 -2.95 4.18 14.83
N ILE A 172 -2.92 3.98 16.14
CA ILE A 172 -1.69 3.67 16.87
C ILE A 172 -1.13 2.31 16.45
N ASP A 173 -1.99 1.29 16.34
CA ASP A 173 -1.63 -0.05 15.85
C ASP A 173 -0.98 0.04 14.46
N LEU A 174 -1.60 0.77 13.54
CA LEU A 174 -1.06 1.04 12.22
C LEU A 174 0.29 1.76 12.27
N MET A 175 0.40 2.87 13.01
CA MET A 175 1.63 3.67 13.06
C MET A 175 2.80 2.90 13.68
N VAL A 176 2.55 2.09 14.69
CA VAL A 176 3.59 1.22 15.28
C VAL A 176 4.05 0.17 14.25
N GLY A 177 3.11 -0.49 13.58
CA GLY A 177 3.43 -1.45 12.51
C GLY A 177 4.20 -0.78 11.37
N ASN A 178 3.74 0.37 10.91
CA ASN A 178 4.37 1.14 9.84
C ASN A 178 5.78 1.61 10.21
N PHE A 179 5.99 2.09 11.43
CA PHE A 179 7.32 2.47 11.93
C PHE A 179 8.29 1.30 11.87
N LEU A 180 7.87 0.12 12.35
CA LEU A 180 8.70 -1.09 12.30
C LEU A 180 8.99 -1.51 10.85
N THR A 181 8.00 -1.44 9.97
CA THR A 181 8.19 -1.72 8.54
C THR A 181 9.14 -0.70 7.91
N LEU A 182 8.99 0.61 8.20
CA LEU A 182 9.92 1.63 7.71
C LEU A 182 11.38 1.36 8.12
N VAL A 183 11.62 0.85 9.33
CA VAL A 183 12.96 0.43 9.74
C VAL A 183 13.50 -0.62 8.77
N THR A 184 12.69 -1.60 8.40
CA THR A 184 13.10 -2.67 7.48
C THR A 184 13.27 -2.17 6.04
N GLU A 185 12.53 -1.13 5.61
CA GLU A 185 12.78 -0.47 4.32
C GLU A 185 14.15 0.20 4.27
N PHE A 186 14.51 0.95 5.31
CA PHE A 186 15.84 1.56 5.37
C PHE A 186 16.95 0.52 5.49
N ILE A 187 16.70 -0.65 6.08
CA ILE A 187 17.63 -1.80 6.05
C ILE A 187 17.83 -2.26 4.60
N ALA A 188 16.76 -2.46 3.85
CA ALA A 188 16.81 -2.90 2.46
C ALA A 188 17.51 -1.87 1.55
N ILE A 189 17.21 -0.58 1.72
CA ILE A 189 17.87 0.53 1.01
C ILE A 189 19.39 0.52 1.28
N ARG A 190 19.77 0.44 2.56
CA ARG A 190 21.16 0.35 2.99
C ARG A 190 21.87 -0.85 2.35
N ALA A 191 21.23 -2.01 2.38
CA ALA A 191 21.79 -3.26 1.88
C ALA A 191 21.89 -3.26 0.34
N GLY A 192 20.85 -2.79 -0.38
CA GLY A 192 20.88 -2.69 -1.83
C GLY A 192 21.98 -1.76 -2.34
N LEU A 193 22.11 -0.56 -1.76
CA LEU A 193 23.21 0.36 -2.09
C LEU A 193 24.57 -0.09 -1.56
N GLY A 194 24.60 -0.90 -0.50
CA GLY A 194 25.82 -1.49 0.06
C GLY A 194 26.55 -2.40 -0.94
N PHE A 195 25.82 -3.08 -1.85
CA PHE A 195 26.42 -3.86 -2.93
C PHE A 195 27.35 -3.02 -3.82
N PHE A 196 27.04 -1.73 -4.00
CA PHE A 196 27.85 -0.78 -4.78
C PHE A 196 28.92 -0.06 -3.95
N GLY A 197 29.14 -0.48 -2.69
CA GLY A 197 30.11 0.12 -1.79
C GLY A 197 29.68 1.46 -1.19
N VAL A 198 28.40 1.82 -1.28
CA VAL A 198 27.85 3.05 -0.67
C VAL A 198 27.87 2.90 0.85
N ARG A 199 28.41 3.89 1.56
CA ARG A 199 28.45 3.89 3.02
C ARG A 199 27.03 3.92 3.59
N PRO A 200 26.72 3.17 4.67
CA PRO A 200 25.37 3.08 5.25
C PRO A 200 24.68 4.42 5.50
N TRP A 201 25.39 5.39 6.09
CA TRP A 201 24.84 6.71 6.38
C TRP A 201 24.53 7.50 5.11
N VAL A 202 25.31 7.36 4.02
CA VAL A 202 25.04 8.00 2.73
C VAL A 202 23.78 7.42 2.12
N ALA A 203 23.64 6.08 2.12
CA ALA A 203 22.47 5.40 1.60
C ALA A 203 21.18 5.87 2.31
N VAL A 204 21.20 5.88 3.64
CA VAL A 204 20.03 6.24 4.45
C VAL A 204 19.68 7.73 4.32
N LEU A 205 20.65 8.64 4.38
CA LEU A 205 20.40 10.08 4.24
C LEU A 205 19.95 10.45 2.82
N SER A 206 20.51 9.81 1.78
CA SER A 206 20.05 10.04 0.41
C SER A 206 18.61 9.55 0.20
N ALA A 207 18.23 8.42 0.81
CA ALA A 207 16.87 7.93 0.79
C ALA A 207 15.88 8.89 1.47
N LEU A 208 16.23 9.41 2.66
CA LEU A 208 15.43 10.44 3.33
C LEU A 208 15.27 11.71 2.49
N LEU A 209 16.33 12.13 1.81
CA LEU A 209 16.27 13.27 0.92
C LEU A 209 15.32 13.03 -0.26
N VAL A 210 15.46 11.87 -0.92
CA VAL A 210 14.57 11.49 -2.04
C VAL A 210 13.12 11.40 -1.61
N LEU A 211 12.85 10.78 -0.44
CA LEU A 211 11.51 10.74 0.16
C LEU A 211 10.97 12.15 0.40
N SER A 212 11.76 13.03 1.01
CA SER A 212 11.36 14.42 1.28
C SER A 212 11.06 15.19 0.01
N VAL A 213 11.84 15.00 -1.06
CA VAL A 213 11.63 15.65 -2.38
C VAL A 213 10.40 15.11 -3.07
N ALA A 214 10.15 13.79 -2.99
CA ALA A 214 8.96 13.17 -3.59
C ALA A 214 7.65 13.76 -3.06
N LEU A 215 7.65 14.25 -1.82
CA LEU A 215 6.49 14.88 -1.18
C LEU A 215 6.24 16.33 -1.60
N MET A 216 7.23 16.98 -2.19
CA MET A 216 7.10 18.39 -2.61
C MET A 216 6.31 18.58 -3.90
N THR A 217 5.72 17.53 -4.46
CA THR A 217 4.91 17.62 -5.69
C THR A 217 3.59 18.38 -5.47
N HIS A 218 3.08 18.41 -4.23
CA HIS A 218 1.83 19.06 -3.81
C HIS A 218 0.62 18.76 -4.74
N ARG A 219 0.67 17.61 -5.43
CA ARG A 219 -0.38 17.15 -6.32
C ARG A 219 -0.40 15.64 -6.38
N TYR A 220 -1.47 15.01 -5.85
CA TYR A 220 -1.63 13.57 -5.76
C TYR A 220 -1.38 12.86 -7.10
N TRP A 221 -1.98 13.33 -8.21
CA TRP A 221 -1.86 12.71 -9.52
C TRP A 221 -0.43 12.70 -10.08
N THR A 222 0.35 13.74 -9.80
CA THR A 222 1.76 13.83 -10.21
C THR A 222 2.61 12.91 -9.37
N TRP A 223 2.42 12.96 -8.04
CA TRP A 223 3.08 12.09 -7.08
C TRP A 223 2.83 10.62 -7.41
N GLU A 224 1.57 10.22 -7.58
CA GLU A 224 1.18 8.85 -7.91
C GLU A 224 1.88 8.35 -9.19
N ARG A 225 1.96 9.17 -10.25
CA ARG A 225 2.61 8.79 -11.51
C ARG A 225 4.10 8.59 -11.38
N ILE A 226 4.77 9.42 -10.59
CA ILE A 226 6.21 9.32 -10.33
C ILE A 226 6.48 8.02 -9.55
N ILE A 227 5.75 7.81 -8.45
CA ILE A 227 5.96 6.63 -7.59
C ILE A 227 5.55 5.34 -8.31
N LEU A 228 4.44 5.37 -9.09
CA LEU A 228 4.05 4.23 -9.91
C LEU A 228 5.12 3.89 -10.97
N GLY A 229 5.72 4.89 -11.61
CA GLY A 229 6.83 4.70 -12.53
C GLY A 229 8.05 4.06 -11.86
N ALA A 230 8.37 4.49 -10.64
CA ALA A 230 9.41 3.87 -9.83
C ALA A 230 9.03 2.43 -9.46
N ALA A 231 7.81 2.18 -8.96
CA ALA A 231 7.32 0.86 -8.56
C ALA A 231 7.34 -0.17 -9.71
N MET A 232 7.18 0.26 -10.95
CA MET A 232 7.31 -0.64 -12.11
C MET A 232 8.72 -1.22 -12.27
N PHE A 233 9.75 -0.59 -11.69
CA PHE A 233 11.10 -1.14 -11.68
C PHE A 233 11.20 -2.43 -10.85
N ASN A 234 10.25 -2.69 -9.96
CA ASN A 234 10.15 -3.96 -9.22
C ASN A 234 10.13 -5.19 -10.15
N LEU A 235 9.67 -5.01 -11.41
CA LEU A 235 9.74 -6.06 -12.43
C LEU A 235 11.18 -6.39 -12.89
N VAL A 236 12.20 -5.69 -12.41
CA VAL A 236 13.62 -5.99 -12.67
C VAL A 236 14.01 -7.40 -12.18
N PHE A 237 13.29 -7.94 -11.19
CA PHE A 237 13.51 -9.32 -10.74
C PHE A 237 13.18 -10.36 -11.84
N VAL A 238 12.34 -10.02 -12.82
CA VAL A 238 12.03 -10.92 -13.95
C VAL A 238 13.28 -11.17 -14.82
N PRO A 239 13.96 -10.16 -15.40
CA PRO A 239 15.21 -10.42 -16.12
C PRO A 239 16.28 -11.07 -15.23
N VAL A 240 16.35 -10.73 -13.94
CA VAL A 240 17.28 -11.41 -13.00
C VAL A 240 16.97 -12.90 -12.90
N ALA A 241 15.69 -13.30 -12.77
CA ALA A 241 15.29 -14.70 -12.77
C ALA A 241 15.59 -15.40 -14.09
N LEU A 242 15.40 -14.72 -15.22
CA LEU A 242 15.70 -15.29 -16.55
C LEU A 242 17.21 -15.60 -16.72
N LEU A 243 18.08 -14.77 -16.12
CA LEU A 243 19.54 -15.02 -16.16
C LEU A 243 19.96 -16.29 -15.40
N THR A 244 19.15 -16.81 -14.48
CA THR A 244 19.43 -18.12 -13.82
C THR A 244 19.08 -19.31 -14.70
N HIS A 245 18.58 -19.12 -15.92
CA HIS A 245 18.16 -20.17 -16.84
C HIS A 245 17.20 -21.20 -16.22
N PRO A 246 16.06 -20.77 -15.65
CA PRO A 246 15.16 -21.65 -14.93
C PRO A 246 14.58 -22.74 -15.84
N HIS A 247 14.49 -23.97 -15.34
CA HIS A 247 13.83 -25.07 -16.04
C HIS A 247 12.30 -24.90 -16.02
N TRP A 248 11.73 -24.28 -17.03
CA TRP A 248 10.30 -23.94 -17.13
C TRP A 248 9.36 -25.12 -16.92
N GLY A 249 9.77 -26.34 -17.31
CA GLY A 249 9.00 -27.56 -17.03
C GLY A 249 8.89 -27.87 -15.54
N ILE A 250 9.87 -27.50 -14.73
CA ILE A 250 9.84 -27.65 -13.25
C ILE A 250 8.95 -26.56 -12.66
N VAL A 251 9.10 -25.31 -13.12
CA VAL A 251 8.28 -24.17 -12.68
C VAL A 251 6.80 -24.40 -12.99
N GLY A 252 6.48 -24.81 -14.22
CA GLY A 252 5.10 -25.10 -14.60
C GLY A 252 4.47 -26.25 -13.80
N ARG A 253 5.26 -27.30 -13.51
CA ARG A 253 4.82 -28.37 -12.61
C ARG A 253 4.60 -27.90 -11.19
N ALA A 254 5.47 -27.00 -10.66
CA ALA A 254 5.31 -26.43 -9.32
C ALA A 254 4.03 -25.60 -9.20
N LEU A 255 3.58 -24.92 -10.26
CA LEU A 255 2.31 -24.17 -10.26
C LEU A 255 1.08 -25.09 -10.18
N VAL A 256 1.15 -26.29 -10.80
CA VAL A 256 0.00 -27.19 -10.90
C VAL A 256 -0.01 -28.25 -9.78
N THR A 257 1.17 -28.76 -9.41
CA THR A 257 1.31 -29.78 -8.39
C THR A 257 1.88 -29.17 -7.13
N TRP A 258 1.02 -28.91 -6.15
CA TRP A 258 1.47 -28.40 -4.84
C TRP A 258 2.27 -29.49 -4.10
N ARG A 259 3.58 -29.31 -4.01
CA ARG A 259 4.43 -30.24 -3.30
C ARG A 259 4.31 -30.06 -1.78
N PRO A 260 4.53 -31.12 -0.97
CA PRO A 260 4.60 -30.97 0.48
C PRO A 260 5.67 -29.95 0.89
N LEU A 261 5.44 -29.32 2.05
CA LEU A 261 6.38 -28.36 2.65
C LEU A 261 7.72 -29.07 2.95
N PRO A 262 8.86 -28.60 2.40
CA PRO A 262 10.16 -29.19 2.66
C PRO A 262 10.49 -29.18 4.16
N GLY A 263 10.89 -30.34 4.70
CA GLY A 263 11.20 -30.49 6.13
C GLY A 263 10.01 -30.54 7.08
N GLY A 264 8.77 -30.44 6.58
CA GLY A 264 7.55 -30.42 7.40
C GLY A 264 7.37 -29.12 8.20
N LEU A 265 6.52 -29.15 9.24
CA LEU A 265 6.25 -28.01 10.11
C LEU A 265 7.32 -27.91 11.20
N THR A 266 8.37 -27.14 10.93
CA THR A 266 9.40 -26.75 11.90
C THR A 266 9.22 -25.28 12.28
N GLN A 267 9.89 -24.83 13.35
CA GLN A 267 9.87 -23.41 13.70
C GLN A 267 10.37 -22.52 12.55
N GLU A 268 11.38 -22.96 11.81
CA GLU A 268 11.91 -22.23 10.65
C GLU A 268 10.91 -22.17 9.50
N THR A 269 10.25 -23.28 9.16
CA THR A 269 9.24 -23.30 8.09
C THR A 269 8.01 -22.48 8.45
N VAL A 270 7.58 -22.48 9.72
CA VAL A 270 6.50 -21.63 10.19
C VAL A 270 6.88 -20.16 10.09
N LEU A 271 8.09 -19.79 10.51
CA LEU A 271 8.59 -18.41 10.40
C LEU A 271 8.56 -17.92 8.95
N ILE A 272 9.08 -18.72 8.00
CA ILE A 272 9.13 -18.33 6.59
C ILE A 272 7.72 -18.29 5.95
N LEU A 273 6.81 -19.19 6.34
CA LEU A 273 5.40 -19.14 5.90
C LEU A 273 4.75 -17.83 6.33
N LEU A 274 4.90 -17.45 7.61
CA LEU A 274 4.35 -16.20 8.10
C LEU A 274 5.03 -14.97 7.48
N ALA A 275 6.35 -15.01 7.31
CA ALA A 275 7.08 -13.95 6.64
C ALA A 275 6.58 -13.73 5.21
N ASN A 276 6.27 -14.80 4.46
CA ASN A 276 5.69 -14.69 3.11
C ASN A 276 4.21 -14.24 3.11
N ILE A 277 3.42 -14.60 4.14
CA ILE A 277 2.07 -14.05 4.30
C ILE A 277 2.15 -12.55 4.59
N GLY A 278 2.98 -12.16 5.56
CA GLY A 278 3.21 -10.76 5.92
C GLY A 278 3.85 -9.92 4.82
N ALA A 279 4.53 -10.56 3.87
CA ALA A 279 5.08 -9.96 2.66
C ALA A 279 4.02 -9.70 1.57
N THR A 280 2.76 -10.07 1.77
CA THR A 280 1.68 -9.92 0.77
C THR A 280 0.42 -9.28 1.30
N VAL A 281 0.21 -9.27 2.62
CA VAL A 281 -1.00 -8.70 3.26
C VAL A 281 -0.62 -8.01 4.56
N THR A 282 -0.55 -6.69 4.51
CA THR A 282 -0.19 -5.83 5.65
C THR A 282 -1.26 -4.79 5.96
N PRO A 283 -1.35 -4.29 7.21
CA PRO A 283 -2.33 -3.26 7.57
C PRO A 283 -2.21 -1.98 6.75
N TRP A 284 -0.99 -1.51 6.47
CA TRP A 284 -0.78 -0.24 5.77
C TRP A 284 -1.45 -0.18 4.40
N MET A 285 -1.51 -1.31 3.68
CA MET A 285 -2.16 -1.41 2.37
C MET A 285 -3.62 -0.99 2.41
N LEU A 286 -4.37 -1.38 3.48
CA LEU A 286 -5.79 -1.06 3.64
C LEU A 286 -5.99 0.44 3.80
N PHE A 287 -5.27 1.03 4.73
CA PHE A 287 -5.37 2.45 5.03
C PHE A 287 -4.91 3.28 3.84
N PHE A 288 -3.75 2.96 3.27
CA PHE A 288 -3.21 3.68 2.13
C PHE A 288 -4.15 3.63 0.91
N GLN A 289 -4.58 2.44 0.49
CA GLN A 289 -5.41 2.34 -0.72
C GLN A 289 -6.74 3.07 -0.57
N GLN A 290 -7.38 2.95 0.58
CA GLN A 290 -8.65 3.61 0.81
C GLN A 290 -8.50 5.14 0.82
N SER A 291 -7.51 5.68 1.53
CA SER A 291 -7.23 7.12 1.56
C SER A 291 -6.76 7.64 0.20
N ALA A 292 -5.94 6.86 -0.53
CA ALA A 292 -5.51 7.17 -1.89
C ALA A 292 -6.69 7.26 -2.88
N ILE A 293 -7.66 6.36 -2.78
CA ILE A 293 -8.89 6.37 -3.58
C ILE A 293 -9.71 7.63 -3.28
N ALA A 294 -9.84 7.98 -2.00
CA ALA A 294 -10.54 9.18 -1.56
C ALA A 294 -9.82 10.45 -2.05
N ASP A 295 -8.50 10.52 -1.92
CA ASP A 295 -7.68 11.67 -2.32
C ASP A 295 -7.63 11.85 -3.85
N LYS A 296 -7.62 10.74 -4.60
CA LYS A 296 -7.74 10.72 -6.07
C LYS A 296 -9.16 11.13 -6.54
N GLY A 297 -10.15 11.03 -5.67
CA GLY A 297 -11.54 11.36 -5.96
C GLY A 297 -12.26 10.31 -6.83
N LEU A 298 -11.91 9.02 -6.71
CA LEU A 298 -12.61 7.94 -7.39
C LEU A 298 -14.02 7.78 -6.82
N THR A 299 -14.98 7.51 -7.69
CA THR A 299 -16.41 7.39 -7.35
C THR A 299 -16.91 5.96 -7.50
N THR A 300 -18.14 5.69 -7.07
CA THR A 300 -18.81 4.40 -7.25
C THR A 300 -18.85 3.93 -8.71
N ARG A 301 -18.86 4.87 -9.68
CA ARG A 301 -18.79 4.58 -11.12
C ARG A 301 -17.41 4.03 -11.55
N ASP A 302 -16.38 4.24 -10.73
CA ASP A 302 -15.00 3.89 -11.02
C ASP A 302 -14.57 2.57 -10.35
N ILE A 303 -15.41 1.95 -9.52
CA ILE A 303 -15.13 0.69 -8.81
C ILE A 303 -14.61 -0.40 -9.76
N ARG A 304 -15.17 -0.50 -10.98
CA ARG A 304 -14.70 -1.49 -11.97
C ARG A 304 -13.24 -1.25 -12.38
N PHE A 305 -12.84 0.00 -12.54
CA PHE A 305 -11.45 0.36 -12.86
C PHE A 305 -10.55 0.10 -11.65
N GLY A 306 -10.97 0.45 -10.44
CA GLY A 306 -10.24 0.15 -9.21
C GLY A 306 -10.03 -1.36 -9.00
N ARG A 307 -11.02 -2.20 -9.30
CA ARG A 307 -10.88 -3.66 -9.26
C ARG A 307 -9.85 -4.17 -10.27
N VAL A 308 -9.92 -3.69 -11.52
CA VAL A 308 -8.95 -4.07 -12.56
C VAL A 308 -7.55 -3.60 -12.18
N ASP A 309 -7.42 -2.39 -11.64
CA ASP A 309 -6.19 -1.82 -11.14
C ASP A 309 -5.56 -2.71 -10.05
N THR A 310 -6.36 -3.11 -9.05
CA THR A 310 -5.91 -3.99 -7.96
C THR A 310 -5.49 -5.38 -8.47
N VAL A 311 -6.30 -6.00 -9.33
CA VAL A 311 -5.97 -7.33 -9.90
C VAL A 311 -4.72 -7.27 -10.77
N LEU A 312 -4.57 -6.22 -11.59
CA LEU A 312 -3.38 -6.03 -12.41
C LEU A 312 -2.14 -5.81 -11.52
N GLY A 313 -2.27 -4.98 -10.49
CA GLY A 313 -1.21 -4.77 -9.51
C GLY A 313 -0.78 -6.06 -8.83
N ALA A 314 -1.74 -6.86 -8.35
CA ALA A 314 -1.46 -8.16 -7.73
C ALA A 314 -0.80 -9.15 -8.70
N ALA A 315 -1.22 -9.16 -9.96
CA ALA A 315 -0.59 -10.01 -10.97
C ALA A 315 0.88 -9.60 -11.20
N LEU A 316 1.16 -8.30 -11.34
CA LEU A 316 2.52 -7.78 -11.50
C LEU A 316 3.38 -8.07 -10.26
N ALA A 317 2.85 -7.83 -9.06
CA ALA A 317 3.53 -8.11 -7.81
C ALA A 317 3.80 -9.61 -7.62
N THR A 318 2.84 -10.48 -7.95
CA THR A 318 3.03 -11.94 -7.96
C THR A 318 4.17 -12.34 -8.88
N VAL A 319 4.22 -11.79 -10.10
CA VAL A 319 5.28 -12.08 -11.08
C VAL A 319 6.65 -11.68 -10.52
N ALA A 320 6.79 -10.50 -9.91
CA ALA A 320 8.04 -10.04 -9.31
C ALA A 320 8.45 -10.90 -8.11
N ALA A 321 7.52 -11.25 -7.21
CA ALA A 321 7.76 -12.13 -6.06
C ALA A 321 8.23 -13.53 -6.50
N LEU A 322 7.52 -14.14 -7.46
CA LEU A 322 7.92 -15.44 -8.03
C LEU A 322 9.26 -15.37 -8.75
N ALA A 323 9.53 -14.27 -9.46
CA ALA A 323 10.81 -14.05 -10.11
C ALA A 323 11.95 -13.99 -9.08
N THR A 324 11.75 -13.37 -7.91
CA THR A 324 12.74 -13.32 -6.83
C THR A 324 13.00 -14.71 -6.24
N ILE A 325 11.96 -15.51 -6.02
CA ILE A 325 12.09 -16.92 -5.59
C ILE A 325 12.90 -17.72 -6.62
N LEU A 326 12.57 -17.57 -7.91
CA LEU A 326 13.27 -18.25 -9.00
C LEU A 326 14.72 -17.80 -9.14
N ALA A 327 14.99 -16.51 -8.99
CA ALA A 327 16.34 -15.96 -9.04
C ALA A 327 17.27 -16.55 -7.96
N THR A 328 16.75 -16.86 -6.79
CA THR A 328 17.50 -17.38 -5.64
C THR A 328 17.46 -18.91 -5.51
N ALA A 329 16.58 -19.59 -6.24
CA ALA A 329 16.47 -21.06 -6.23
C ALA A 329 17.80 -21.80 -6.57
N PRO A 330 18.74 -21.30 -7.39
CA PRO A 330 20.04 -21.94 -7.58
C PRO A 330 20.85 -22.12 -6.28
N LEU A 331 20.72 -21.19 -5.32
CA LEU A 331 21.37 -21.31 -4.01
C LEU A 331 20.90 -22.56 -3.26
N PHE A 332 19.61 -22.86 -3.30
CA PHE A 332 19.05 -24.09 -2.74
C PHE A 332 19.57 -25.33 -3.45
N MET A 333 19.61 -25.31 -4.77
CA MET A 333 20.07 -26.46 -5.58
C MET A 333 21.55 -26.80 -5.36
N HIS A 334 22.35 -25.78 -5.05
CA HIS A 334 23.80 -25.95 -4.77
C HIS A 334 24.10 -26.05 -3.28
N HIS A 335 23.09 -26.22 -2.42
CA HIS A 335 23.25 -26.37 -0.95
C HIS A 335 24.06 -25.22 -0.31
N MET A 336 23.98 -24.01 -0.83
CA MET A 336 24.63 -22.84 -0.26
C MET A 336 23.89 -22.40 0.99
N SER A 337 24.61 -22.21 2.10
CA SER A 337 24.00 -21.74 3.34
C SER A 337 23.58 -20.27 3.20
N ALA A 338 22.26 -20.02 3.04
CA ALA A 338 21.67 -18.68 2.96
C ALA A 338 21.01 -18.26 4.27
N ALA A 339 21.34 -18.93 5.38
CA ALA A 339 20.63 -18.78 6.66
C ALA A 339 20.66 -17.36 7.22
N ASN A 340 21.72 -16.59 6.96
CA ASN A 340 21.95 -15.26 7.53
C ASN A 340 22.29 -14.21 6.47
N PHE A 341 21.91 -14.41 5.20
CA PHE A 341 22.26 -13.47 4.13
C PHE A 341 21.50 -12.15 4.30
N GLU A 342 22.24 -11.06 4.34
CA GLU A 342 21.73 -9.72 4.08
C GLU A 342 21.46 -9.53 2.57
N ALA A 343 20.72 -8.47 2.19
CA ALA A 343 20.42 -8.23 0.77
C ALA A 343 21.67 -8.11 -0.11
N ALA A 344 22.74 -7.49 0.39
CA ALA A 344 24.01 -7.41 -0.33
C ALA A 344 24.67 -8.79 -0.50
N GLU A 345 24.55 -9.65 0.49
CA GLU A 345 25.09 -11.03 0.46
C GLU A 345 24.31 -11.92 -0.51
N PHE A 346 22.96 -11.75 -0.60
CA PHE A 346 22.17 -12.41 -1.64
C PHE A 346 22.65 -12.01 -3.04
N ALA A 347 22.84 -10.73 -3.29
CA ALA A 347 23.34 -10.24 -4.58
C ALA A 347 24.73 -10.80 -4.89
N GLN A 348 25.64 -10.84 -3.90
CA GLN A 348 26.98 -11.41 -4.07
C GLN A 348 26.92 -12.92 -4.31
N ALA A 349 26.11 -13.67 -3.54
CA ALA A 349 25.96 -15.12 -3.68
C ALA A 349 25.34 -15.51 -5.03
N LEU A 350 24.60 -14.64 -5.66
CA LEU A 350 24.00 -14.85 -7.00
C LEU A 350 24.99 -14.59 -8.14
N GLN A 351 26.08 -13.86 -7.92
CA GLN A 351 27.06 -13.52 -8.99
C GLN A 351 27.52 -14.72 -9.82
N PRO A 352 27.84 -15.91 -9.27
CA PRO A 352 28.26 -17.07 -10.07
C PRO A 352 27.19 -17.54 -11.06
N PHE A 353 25.92 -17.29 -10.80
CA PHE A 353 24.76 -17.76 -11.57
C PHE A 353 24.27 -16.73 -12.60
N ILE A 354 24.31 -15.43 -12.26
CA ILE A 354 23.70 -14.36 -13.07
C ILE A 354 24.71 -13.28 -13.50
N GLY A 355 25.99 -13.47 -13.14
CA GLY A 355 27.04 -12.49 -13.41
C GLY A 355 26.92 -11.21 -12.57
N HIS A 356 27.93 -10.34 -12.70
CA HIS A 356 27.98 -9.08 -11.94
C HIS A 356 26.78 -8.14 -12.25
N TRP A 357 26.40 -8.02 -13.50
CA TRP A 357 25.28 -7.16 -13.90
C TRP A 357 23.92 -7.66 -13.37
N GLY A 358 23.69 -8.98 -13.37
CA GLY A 358 22.49 -9.56 -12.81
C GLY A 358 22.41 -9.33 -11.28
N ALA A 359 23.54 -9.48 -10.59
CA ALA A 359 23.63 -9.19 -9.16
C ALA A 359 23.41 -7.69 -8.84
N ALA A 360 23.95 -6.81 -9.69
CA ALA A 360 23.71 -5.36 -9.58
C ALA A 360 22.22 -5.00 -9.79
N LEU A 361 21.56 -5.61 -10.76
CA LEU A 361 20.12 -5.44 -10.98
C LEU A 361 19.29 -5.95 -9.79
N PHE A 362 19.65 -7.10 -9.20
CA PHE A 362 19.01 -7.61 -8.00
C PHE A 362 19.14 -6.62 -6.84
N ALA A 363 20.36 -6.10 -6.58
CA ALA A 363 20.60 -5.13 -5.52
C ALA A 363 19.84 -3.81 -5.74
N LEU A 364 19.78 -3.31 -6.99
CA LEU A 364 18.98 -2.14 -7.35
C LEU A 364 17.48 -2.39 -7.17
N GLY A 365 16.99 -3.60 -7.47
CA GLY A 365 15.60 -3.98 -7.21
C GLY A 365 15.24 -3.91 -5.72
N ILE A 366 16.12 -4.44 -4.85
CA ILE A 366 15.93 -4.34 -3.39
C ILE A 366 15.95 -2.89 -2.91
N PHE A 367 16.86 -2.06 -3.43
CA PHE A 367 16.92 -0.63 -3.12
C PHE A 367 15.63 0.09 -3.53
N GLU A 368 15.17 -0.13 -4.76
CA GLU A 368 13.94 0.49 -5.27
C GLU A 368 12.72 0.06 -4.48
N ALA A 369 12.58 -1.25 -4.22
CA ALA A 369 11.49 -1.80 -3.43
C ALA A 369 11.38 -1.10 -2.06
N GLY A 370 12.52 -0.94 -1.35
CA GLY A 370 12.57 -0.21 -0.10
C GLY A 370 12.22 1.27 -0.23
N MET A 371 12.64 1.94 -1.31
CA MET A 371 12.34 3.36 -1.54
C MET A 371 10.86 3.63 -1.78
N VAL A 372 10.22 2.86 -2.66
CA VAL A 372 8.79 3.01 -2.98
C VAL A 372 7.94 2.72 -1.76
N ALA A 373 8.26 1.65 -1.04
CA ALA A 373 7.57 1.27 0.18
C ALA A 373 7.73 2.32 1.28
N ALA A 374 8.95 2.83 1.52
CA ALA A 374 9.17 3.88 2.52
C ALA A 374 8.30 5.13 2.28
N ILE A 375 8.12 5.53 1.00
CA ILE A 375 7.27 6.66 0.62
C ILE A 375 5.80 6.36 0.86
N THR A 376 5.31 5.18 0.47
CA THR A 376 3.89 4.80 0.56
C THR A 376 3.46 4.49 1.99
N ILE A 377 4.29 3.80 2.76
CA ILE A 377 4.03 3.44 4.17
C ILE A 377 3.99 4.69 5.05
N SER A 378 4.99 5.57 4.93
CA SER A 378 4.97 6.84 5.69
C SER A 378 3.79 7.74 5.31
N THR A 379 3.37 7.71 4.04
CA THR A 379 2.15 8.40 3.59
C THR A 379 0.89 7.79 4.22
N SER A 380 0.82 6.47 4.37
CA SER A 380 -0.29 5.76 5.04
C SER A 380 -0.45 6.21 6.49
N SER A 381 0.65 6.29 7.25
CA SER A 381 0.65 6.80 8.64
C SER A 381 0.16 8.25 8.72
N ALA A 382 0.61 9.10 7.79
CA ALA A 382 0.21 10.50 7.76
C ALA A 382 -1.29 10.67 7.44
N TYR A 383 -1.85 9.87 6.53
CA TYR A 383 -3.30 9.83 6.28
C TYR A 383 -4.06 9.42 7.54
N ALA A 384 -3.74 8.27 8.13
CA ALA A 384 -4.44 7.76 9.32
C ALA A 384 -4.38 8.74 10.49
N PHE A 385 -3.23 9.39 10.72
CA PHE A 385 -3.11 10.43 11.73
C PHE A 385 -4.03 11.62 11.44
N GLY A 386 -4.01 12.13 10.21
CA GLY A 386 -4.85 13.25 9.82
C GLY A 386 -6.34 12.95 9.95
N GLU A 387 -6.75 11.75 9.57
CA GLU A 387 -8.12 11.24 9.66
C GLU A 387 -8.63 11.21 11.12
N VAL A 388 -7.87 10.60 12.02
CA VAL A 388 -8.25 10.46 13.44
C VAL A 388 -8.12 11.76 14.20
N ALA A 389 -7.02 12.50 13.98
CA ALA A 389 -6.77 13.79 14.63
C ALA A 389 -7.60 14.94 14.02
N ARG A 390 -8.41 14.65 12.98
CA ARG A 390 -9.24 15.62 12.25
C ARG A 390 -8.44 16.83 11.78
N ARG A 391 -7.25 16.56 11.23
CA ARG A 391 -6.36 17.55 10.64
C ARG A 391 -6.37 17.45 9.11
N PRO A 392 -6.10 18.56 8.39
CA PRO A 392 -5.94 18.51 6.94
C PRO A 392 -4.90 17.46 6.54
N HIS A 393 -5.29 16.51 5.69
CA HIS A 393 -4.49 15.35 5.30
C HIS A 393 -4.73 15.02 3.82
N SER A 394 -3.88 15.51 2.95
CA SER A 394 -3.91 15.23 1.52
C SER A 394 -2.56 15.56 0.90
N LEU A 395 -2.14 14.77 -0.09
CA LEU A 395 -0.97 15.07 -0.92
C LEU A 395 -1.19 16.25 -1.88
N ASN A 396 -2.44 16.75 -2.00
CA ASN A 396 -2.75 17.94 -2.77
C ASN A 396 -2.50 19.24 -1.97
N LEU A 397 -2.33 19.14 -0.64
CA LEU A 397 -2.11 20.30 0.21
C LEU A 397 -0.67 20.80 0.14
N PRO A 398 -0.44 22.14 0.08
CA PRO A 398 0.89 22.70 0.30
C PRO A 398 1.33 22.46 1.75
N PHE A 399 2.65 22.36 1.97
CA PHE A 399 3.23 22.09 3.29
C PHE A 399 2.67 22.99 4.40
N LYS A 400 2.43 24.29 4.12
CA LYS A 400 1.90 25.24 5.11
C LYS A 400 0.51 24.87 5.62
N GLN A 401 -0.34 24.25 4.81
CA GLN A 401 -1.70 23.86 5.16
C GLN A 401 -1.74 22.44 5.75
N GLY A 402 -0.91 21.53 5.24
CA GLY A 402 -0.80 20.14 5.70
C GLY A 402 0.35 19.88 6.67
N LYS A 403 0.78 20.86 7.50
CA LYS A 403 1.96 20.72 8.36
C LYS A 403 1.98 19.45 9.19
N ALA A 404 0.85 19.09 9.82
CA ALA A 404 0.77 17.91 10.68
C ALA A 404 0.95 16.61 9.86
N PHE A 405 0.34 16.52 8.67
CA PHE A 405 0.47 15.43 7.74
C PHE A 405 1.94 15.20 7.32
N TYR A 406 2.59 16.24 6.81
CA TYR A 406 3.98 16.15 6.38
C TYR A 406 4.96 15.92 7.54
N LEU A 407 4.66 16.50 8.72
CA LEU A 407 5.51 16.31 9.91
C LEU A 407 5.48 14.86 10.40
N VAL A 408 4.30 14.25 10.51
CA VAL A 408 4.17 12.83 10.90
C VAL A 408 4.98 11.95 9.96
N LEU A 409 4.79 12.13 8.67
CA LEU A 409 5.48 11.36 7.63
C LEU A 409 7.01 11.48 7.74
N LEU A 410 7.53 12.72 7.83
CA LEU A 410 8.96 12.97 7.88
C LEU A 410 9.59 12.52 9.20
N VAL A 411 8.91 12.73 10.33
CA VAL A 411 9.43 12.33 11.66
C VAL A 411 9.47 10.82 11.77
N GLU A 412 8.44 10.11 11.32
CA GLU A 412 8.41 8.65 11.34
C GLU A 412 9.51 8.06 10.48
N ALA A 413 9.67 8.55 9.25
CA ALA A 413 10.75 8.11 8.35
C ALA A 413 12.13 8.45 8.89
N ALA A 414 12.34 9.64 9.45
CA ALA A 414 13.63 10.05 10.04
C ALA A 414 13.98 9.23 11.29
N ALA A 415 12.99 8.90 12.13
CA ALA A 415 13.20 8.06 13.30
C ALA A 415 13.58 6.62 12.90
N ALA A 416 12.90 6.04 11.91
CA ALA A 416 13.22 4.73 11.35
C ALA A 416 14.62 4.70 10.73
N ALA A 417 14.96 5.71 9.93
CA ALA A 417 16.27 5.88 9.34
C ALA A 417 17.39 6.00 10.40
N GLY A 418 17.13 6.78 11.47
CA GLY A 418 18.06 6.94 12.59
C GLY A 418 18.34 5.64 13.30
N LEU A 419 17.33 4.79 13.49
CA LEU A 419 17.47 3.49 14.14
C LEU A 419 18.42 2.55 13.36
N VAL A 420 18.31 2.54 12.03
CA VAL A 420 19.13 1.70 11.14
C VAL A 420 20.63 2.10 11.15
N LEU A 421 20.92 3.32 11.56
CA LEU A 421 22.32 3.81 11.67
C LEU A 421 22.99 3.44 12.99
N ILE A 422 22.26 2.91 13.98
CA ILE A 422 22.84 2.48 15.26
C ILE A 422 23.66 1.21 15.02
N PRO A 423 24.95 1.20 15.43
CA PRO A 423 25.82 0.02 15.26
C PRO A 423 25.37 -1.16 16.13
N GLY A 424 25.54 -2.38 15.62
CA GLY A 424 25.34 -3.63 16.40
C GLY A 424 23.88 -4.12 16.46
N ILE A 425 22.94 -3.48 15.79
CA ILE A 425 21.55 -3.98 15.69
C ILE A 425 21.51 -5.18 14.73
N PRO A 426 20.85 -6.30 15.08
CA PRO A 426 20.74 -7.50 14.24
C PRO A 426 19.70 -7.29 13.13
N LEU A 427 20.09 -6.62 12.05
CA LEU A 427 19.19 -6.12 11.01
C LEU A 427 18.40 -7.24 10.30
N VAL A 428 19.02 -8.37 10.00
CA VAL A 428 18.38 -9.52 9.32
C VAL A 428 17.24 -10.10 10.15
N TYR A 429 17.48 -10.25 11.45
CA TYR A 429 16.48 -10.78 12.37
C TYR A 429 15.26 -9.83 12.47
N ILE A 430 15.51 -8.51 12.47
CA ILE A 430 14.46 -7.49 12.48
C ILE A 430 13.56 -7.61 11.25
N VAL A 431 14.13 -7.79 10.05
CA VAL A 431 13.36 -7.94 8.80
C VAL A 431 12.34 -9.09 8.89
N LEU A 432 12.77 -10.25 9.33
CA LEU A 432 11.88 -11.41 9.46
C LEU A 432 10.83 -11.21 10.56
N LEU A 433 11.24 -10.63 11.70
CA LEU A 433 10.34 -10.39 12.83
C LEU A 433 9.25 -9.38 12.48
N VAL A 434 9.59 -8.31 11.76
CA VAL A 434 8.60 -7.27 11.38
C VAL A 434 7.53 -7.83 10.46
N ASN A 435 7.87 -8.68 9.47
CA ASN A 435 6.87 -9.34 8.63
C ASN A 435 5.93 -10.24 9.44
N VAL A 436 6.44 -10.90 10.48
CA VAL A 436 5.60 -11.69 11.40
C VAL A 436 4.68 -10.78 12.22
N ILE A 437 5.19 -9.65 12.73
CA ILE A 437 4.40 -8.67 13.46
C ILE A 437 3.29 -8.10 12.56
N ALA A 438 3.56 -7.84 11.28
CA ALA A 438 2.57 -7.39 10.32
C ALA A 438 1.39 -8.38 10.18
N VAL A 439 1.66 -9.69 10.16
CA VAL A 439 0.60 -10.72 10.16
C VAL A 439 -0.23 -10.67 11.44
N LEU A 440 0.39 -10.42 12.59
CA LEU A 440 -0.30 -10.35 13.88
C LEU A 440 -1.12 -9.07 14.05
N ALA A 441 -0.70 -7.96 13.45
CA ALA A 441 -1.41 -6.68 13.46
C ALA A 441 -2.56 -6.60 12.43
N MET A 442 -2.59 -7.51 11.42
CA MET A 442 -3.58 -7.48 10.34
C MET A 442 -5.03 -7.80 10.77
N PRO A 443 -5.30 -8.77 11.68
CA PRO A 443 -6.68 -9.15 12.03
C PRO A 443 -7.56 -8.02 12.52
N PRO A 444 -7.14 -7.10 13.43
CA PRO A 444 -7.97 -5.96 13.84
C PRO A 444 -8.36 -5.05 12.67
N ALA A 445 -7.40 -4.67 11.83
CA ALA A 445 -7.64 -3.80 10.67
C ALA A 445 -8.64 -4.45 9.69
N LEU A 446 -8.46 -5.74 9.40
CA LEU A 446 -9.33 -6.49 8.50
C LEU A 446 -10.73 -6.70 9.09
N LEU A 447 -10.85 -6.89 10.41
CA LEU A 447 -12.14 -7.00 11.09
C LEU A 447 -12.94 -5.71 10.95
N PHE A 448 -12.33 -4.55 11.19
CA PHE A 448 -13.01 -3.27 10.99
C PHE A 448 -13.40 -3.08 9.51
N LEU A 449 -12.53 -3.42 8.57
CA LEU A 449 -12.86 -3.37 7.15
C LEU A 449 -14.06 -4.25 6.83
N TYR A 450 -14.08 -5.49 7.32
CA TYR A 450 -15.19 -6.42 7.14
C TYR A 450 -16.51 -5.88 7.72
N MET A 451 -16.48 -5.27 8.90
CA MET A 451 -17.66 -4.66 9.51
C MET A 451 -18.16 -3.47 8.70
N LEU A 452 -17.27 -2.58 8.26
CA LEU A 452 -17.61 -1.37 7.49
C LEU A 452 -18.21 -1.70 6.12
N VAL A 453 -17.66 -2.68 5.37
CA VAL A 453 -18.20 -3.04 4.05
C VAL A 453 -19.52 -3.80 4.11
N ASN A 454 -19.92 -4.28 5.30
CA ASN A 454 -21.21 -4.91 5.55
C ASN A 454 -22.23 -3.99 6.21
N ASP A 455 -21.82 -2.77 6.56
CA ASP A 455 -22.70 -1.77 7.12
C ASP A 455 -23.61 -1.16 6.06
N ARG A 456 -24.92 -1.39 6.18
CA ARG A 456 -25.91 -0.88 5.21
C ARG A 456 -26.09 0.62 5.25
N GLU A 457 -25.82 1.27 6.38
CA GLU A 457 -25.89 2.72 6.50
C GLU A 457 -24.75 3.40 5.74
N ILE A 458 -23.59 2.76 5.70
CA ILE A 458 -22.39 3.27 5.01
C ILE A 458 -22.41 2.89 3.52
N MET A 459 -22.68 1.61 3.20
CA MET A 459 -22.51 1.05 1.87
C MET A 459 -23.78 1.03 1.01
N GLY A 460 -24.96 1.18 1.62
CA GLY A 460 -26.23 1.14 0.89
C GLY A 460 -26.36 -0.12 0.02
N VAL A 461 -26.47 0.07 -1.28
CA VAL A 461 -26.56 -1.01 -2.29
C VAL A 461 -25.22 -1.71 -2.58
N LEU A 462 -24.11 -1.17 -2.11
CA LEU A 462 -22.75 -1.69 -2.31
C LEU A 462 -22.28 -2.63 -1.18
N VAL A 463 -23.17 -3.02 -0.28
CA VAL A 463 -22.88 -4.03 0.77
C VAL A 463 -22.28 -5.29 0.14
N SER A 464 -21.36 -5.92 0.85
CA SER A 464 -20.66 -7.11 0.38
C SER A 464 -21.62 -8.26 0.06
N PRO A 465 -21.55 -8.88 -1.12
CA PRO A 465 -22.28 -10.09 -1.42
C PRO A 465 -21.74 -11.27 -0.58
N LEU A 466 -22.56 -12.30 -0.38
CA LEU A 466 -22.23 -13.44 0.48
C LEU A 466 -20.89 -14.10 0.10
N TRP A 467 -20.63 -14.30 -1.19
CA TRP A 467 -19.38 -14.92 -1.66
C TRP A 467 -18.13 -14.09 -1.26
N ALA A 468 -18.21 -12.75 -1.34
CA ALA A 468 -17.11 -11.87 -0.92
C ALA A 468 -16.90 -11.94 0.60
N ASN A 469 -17.97 -12.02 1.37
CA ASN A 469 -17.91 -12.20 2.82
C ASN A 469 -17.28 -13.55 3.21
N VAL A 470 -17.62 -14.63 2.51
CA VAL A 470 -17.03 -15.96 2.75
C VAL A 470 -15.52 -15.92 2.45
N LEU A 471 -15.11 -15.31 1.34
CA LEU A 471 -13.68 -15.16 1.02
C LEU A 471 -12.95 -14.28 2.04
N ALA A 472 -13.52 -13.13 2.41
CA ALA A 472 -12.94 -12.26 3.41
C ALA A 472 -12.77 -12.95 4.77
N LEU A 473 -13.80 -13.67 5.23
CA LEU A 473 -13.75 -14.47 6.46
C LEU A 473 -12.69 -15.58 6.36
N GLY A 474 -12.56 -16.21 5.20
CA GLY A 474 -11.50 -17.18 4.93
C GLY A 474 -10.11 -16.60 5.10
N VAL A 475 -9.87 -15.38 4.60
CA VAL A 475 -8.61 -14.66 4.80
C VAL A 475 -8.37 -14.37 6.29
N VAL A 476 -9.38 -13.87 7.03
CA VAL A 476 -9.27 -13.63 8.47
C VAL A 476 -8.89 -14.91 9.22
N ILE A 477 -9.53 -16.03 8.90
CA ILE A 477 -9.25 -17.33 9.54
C ILE A 477 -7.81 -17.77 9.24
N VAL A 478 -7.35 -17.63 8.00
CA VAL A 478 -5.96 -17.98 7.64
C VAL A 478 -4.96 -17.15 8.43
N LEU A 479 -5.15 -15.83 8.52
CA LEU A 479 -4.25 -14.93 9.24
C LEU A 479 -4.24 -15.21 10.75
N ILE A 480 -5.40 -15.42 11.37
CA ILE A 480 -5.50 -15.78 12.80
C ILE A 480 -4.83 -17.14 13.04
N SER A 481 -5.11 -18.14 12.19
CA SER A 481 -4.52 -19.48 12.32
C SER A 481 -3.00 -19.44 12.16
N ALA A 482 -2.50 -18.63 11.23
CA ALA A 482 -1.07 -18.42 11.03
C ALA A 482 -0.43 -17.77 12.28
N GLY A 483 -1.05 -16.72 12.83
CA GLY A 483 -0.59 -16.09 14.07
C GLY A 483 -0.58 -17.04 15.28
N LEU A 484 -1.62 -17.87 15.44
CA LEU A 484 -1.68 -18.89 16.50
C LEU A 484 -0.61 -19.95 16.31
N LEU A 485 -0.38 -20.41 15.08
CA LEU A 485 0.66 -21.37 14.75
C LEU A 485 2.06 -20.84 15.12
N PHE A 486 2.30 -19.55 14.85
CA PHE A 486 3.52 -18.88 15.28
C PHE A 486 3.65 -18.85 16.81
N GLY A 487 2.59 -18.42 17.52
CA GLY A 487 2.58 -18.41 18.98
C GLY A 487 2.93 -19.80 19.56
N ILE A 488 2.33 -20.85 19.02
CA ILE A 488 2.62 -22.24 19.40
C ILE A 488 4.09 -22.59 19.10
N SER A 489 4.63 -22.18 17.94
CA SER A 489 6.02 -22.46 17.55
C SER A 489 7.05 -21.85 18.49
N VAL A 490 6.72 -20.70 19.08
CA VAL A 490 7.60 -20.00 20.03
C VAL A 490 7.47 -20.55 21.46
N ILE A 491 6.24 -20.79 21.93
CA ILE A 491 5.96 -21.18 23.33
C ILE A 491 6.19 -22.69 23.54
N ALA A 492 5.83 -23.50 22.56
CA ALA A 492 5.85 -24.95 22.64
C ALA A 492 6.40 -25.59 21.35
N PRO A 493 7.69 -25.41 21.02
CA PRO A 493 8.26 -25.89 19.77
C PRO A 493 8.11 -27.42 19.58
N ASN A 494 8.09 -28.20 20.66
CA ASN A 494 7.86 -29.63 20.62
C ASN A 494 6.42 -30.01 20.20
N ALA A 495 5.43 -29.13 20.40
CA ALA A 495 4.06 -29.39 19.97
C ALA A 495 3.91 -29.37 18.44
N LEU A 496 4.74 -28.63 17.71
CA LEU A 496 4.78 -28.64 16.26
C LEU A 496 5.16 -30.02 15.70
N ALA A 497 6.05 -30.75 16.35
CA ALA A 497 6.45 -32.08 15.96
C ALA A 497 5.28 -33.09 16.02
N LEU A 498 4.34 -32.86 16.94
CA LEU A 498 3.11 -33.69 17.08
C LEU A 498 2.09 -33.39 15.95
N VAL A 499 2.01 -32.17 15.49
CA VAL A 499 1.09 -31.75 14.41
C VAL A 499 1.66 -32.09 13.03
N GLY A 500 2.99 -32.10 12.89
CA GLY A 500 3.69 -32.37 11.64
C GLY A 500 3.84 -33.84 11.26
N GLY A 501 3.35 -34.78 12.05
CA GLY A 501 3.28 -36.22 11.72
C GLY A 501 4.66 -36.85 11.50
N LYS A 502 5.48 -36.95 12.54
CA LYS A 502 6.56 -37.98 12.64
C LYS A 502 6.13 -39.10 13.57
#